data_956300d013d85c6c56c019d475c63bfe
#
_entry.id   956300d013d85c6c56c019d475c63bfe
#
_cell.length_a   1.000
_cell.length_b   1.000
_cell.length_c   1.000
_cell.angle_alpha   90.00
_cell.angle_beta   90.00
_cell.angle_gamma   90.00
#
_symmetry.space_group_name_H-M   'P 1'
#
loop_
_entity.id
_entity.type
_entity.pdbx_description
1 polymer ?
#
loop_
_entity_poly.entity_id
_entity_poly.type
_entity_poly.pdbx_seq_one_letter_code
_entity_poly.pdbx_strand_id
1 'polypeptide(L)'
;MDVSQLNPQVKAKKTKKKFDFEKWMKITGIFVSLLVFALLYTMPTPVHMTMQGKSALAIFGMVFVLWVSQAIPTYASALLGMVLLVFTGGWTQKETLAVFGRDVIWLMLSAFIITSGMEKSGFAKRMALFIVSKFGTTARKALIALGVVNVLLAFIV
;
A
#
# COMPACT_ATOMS: atom_id res chain seq x y z
N MET A 1 -25.33 16.42 -5.67
CA MET A 1 -25.43 17.79 -5.14
C MET A 1 -24.07 18.43 -5.34
N ASP A 2 -23.98 19.37 -6.29
CA ASP A 2 -22.71 19.94 -6.73
C ASP A 2 -22.10 20.85 -5.65
N VAL A 3 -20.88 20.55 -5.23
CA VAL A 3 -20.14 21.26 -4.16
C VAL A 3 -19.81 22.70 -4.56
N SER A 4 -19.95 23.06 -5.84
CA SER A 4 -19.67 24.40 -6.36
C SER A 4 -20.69 25.44 -5.88
N GLN A 5 -21.88 25.02 -5.47
CA GLN A 5 -23.01 25.89 -5.07
C GLN A 5 -23.08 26.17 -3.55
N LEU A 6 -22.13 25.64 -2.78
CA LEU A 6 -22.14 25.85 -1.32
C LEU A 6 -21.51 27.19 -0.93
N ASN A 7 -22.20 27.93 -0.05
CA ASN A 7 -21.71 29.16 0.55
C ASN A 7 -20.26 28.96 1.07
N PRO A 8 -19.34 29.92 0.85
CA PRO A 8 -17.93 29.85 1.26
C PRO A 8 -17.72 29.46 2.73
N GLN A 9 -18.63 29.91 3.61
CA GLN A 9 -18.58 29.57 5.04
C GLN A 9 -18.91 28.10 5.33
N VAL A 10 -19.84 27.51 4.58
CA VAL A 10 -20.20 26.08 4.69
C VAL A 10 -19.07 25.20 4.14
N LYS A 11 -18.42 25.67 3.07
CA LYS A 11 -17.25 25.03 2.47
C LYS A 11 -16.07 24.99 3.47
N ALA A 12 -15.77 26.13 4.11
CA ALA A 12 -14.71 26.23 5.12
C ALA A 12 -14.99 25.34 6.35
N LYS A 13 -16.24 25.28 6.82
CA LYS A 13 -16.66 24.47 7.97
C LYS A 13 -16.57 22.96 7.67
N LYS A 14 -16.97 22.53 6.45
CA LYS A 14 -16.84 21.12 6.00
C LYS A 14 -15.37 20.73 5.85
N THR A 15 -14.52 21.61 5.32
CA THR A 15 -13.09 21.37 5.13
C THR A 15 -12.36 21.27 6.48
N LYS A 16 -12.67 22.16 7.44
CA LYS A 16 -12.12 22.09 8.81
C LYS A 16 -12.51 20.77 9.50
N LYS A 17 -13.78 20.38 9.45
CA LYS A 17 -14.26 19.15 10.10
C LYS A 17 -13.63 17.89 9.49
N LYS A 18 -13.42 17.88 8.18
CA LYS A 18 -12.72 16.78 7.49
C LYS A 18 -11.23 16.72 7.87
N PHE A 19 -10.59 17.88 7.98
CA PHE A 19 -9.17 17.98 8.36
C PHE A 19 -8.93 17.56 9.82
N ASP A 20 -9.81 17.92 10.74
CA ASP A 20 -9.73 17.50 12.13
C ASP A 20 -9.96 15.99 12.29
N PHE A 21 -10.88 15.41 11.53
CA PHE A 21 -11.15 13.98 11.53
C PHE A 21 -9.95 13.18 10.97
N GLU A 22 -9.33 13.64 9.88
CA GLU A 22 -8.13 12.98 9.33
C GLU A 22 -6.94 13.04 10.31
N LYS A 23 -6.74 14.17 10.99
CA LYS A 23 -5.70 14.28 12.02
C LYS A 23 -5.96 13.32 13.19
N TRP A 24 -7.19 13.26 13.66
CA TRP A 24 -7.59 12.37 14.74
C TRP A 24 -7.36 10.91 14.36
N MET A 25 -7.75 10.52 13.18
CA MET A 25 -7.58 9.17 12.66
C MET A 25 -6.08 8.78 12.54
N LYS A 26 -5.21 9.71 12.12
CA LYS A 26 -3.78 9.50 12.06
C LYS A 26 -3.15 9.31 13.44
N ILE A 27 -3.49 10.17 14.39
CA ILE A 27 -2.98 10.09 15.76
C ILE A 27 -3.45 8.78 16.43
N THR A 28 -4.75 8.47 16.33
CA THR A 28 -5.31 7.21 16.85
C THR A 28 -4.67 6.00 16.20
N GLY A 29 -4.41 6.05 14.89
CA GLY A 29 -3.73 4.98 14.16
C GLY A 29 -2.33 4.69 14.68
N ILE A 30 -1.56 5.74 15.04
CA ILE A 30 -0.23 5.57 15.64
C ILE A 30 -0.34 4.91 17.02
N PHE A 31 -1.26 5.38 17.88
CA PHE A 31 -1.42 4.79 19.22
C PHE A 31 -1.88 3.33 19.14
N VAL A 32 -2.85 3.01 18.29
CA VAL A 32 -3.34 1.65 18.08
C VAL A 32 -2.23 0.75 17.54
N SER A 33 -1.41 1.22 16.60
CA SER A 33 -0.30 0.45 16.05
C SER A 33 0.75 0.10 17.10
N LEU A 34 1.11 1.05 17.97
CA LEU A 34 2.01 0.82 19.09
C LEU A 34 1.41 -0.15 20.12
N LEU A 35 0.13 -0.04 20.40
CA LEU A 35 -0.58 -0.93 21.30
C LEU A 35 -0.60 -2.37 20.75
N VAL A 36 -0.89 -2.54 19.46
CA VAL A 36 -0.86 -3.85 18.79
C VAL A 36 0.55 -4.45 18.84
N PHE A 37 1.58 -3.64 18.58
CA PHE A 37 2.96 -4.09 18.70
C PHE A 37 3.29 -4.54 20.12
N ALA A 38 2.98 -3.73 21.13
CA ALA A 38 3.23 -4.05 22.52
C ALA A 38 2.50 -5.32 22.95
N LEU A 39 1.21 -5.47 22.60
CA LEU A 39 0.43 -6.67 22.91
C LEU A 39 1.03 -7.93 22.29
N LEU A 40 1.33 -7.90 20.99
CA LEU A 40 1.89 -9.08 20.31
C LEU A 40 3.31 -9.39 20.78
N TYR A 41 4.10 -8.38 21.12
CA TYR A 41 5.47 -8.57 21.61
C TYR A 41 5.52 -9.09 23.05
N THR A 42 4.59 -8.70 23.93
CA THR A 42 4.54 -9.14 25.33
C THR A 42 3.80 -10.47 25.54
N MET A 43 2.96 -10.89 24.59
CA MET A 43 2.29 -12.19 24.69
C MET A 43 3.29 -13.35 24.87
N PRO A 44 2.94 -14.39 25.65
CA PRO A 44 3.78 -15.58 25.75
C PRO A 44 3.92 -16.24 24.37
N THR A 45 5.14 -16.67 24.05
CA THR A 45 5.45 -17.33 22.77
C THR A 45 4.66 -18.63 22.64
N PRO A 46 3.86 -18.84 21.59
CA PRO A 46 3.20 -20.14 21.35
C PRO A 46 4.25 -21.25 21.20
N VAL A 47 3.87 -22.49 21.59
CA VAL A 47 4.76 -23.66 21.72
C VAL A 47 5.56 -24.00 20.46
N HIS A 48 5.12 -23.54 19.28
CA HIS A 48 5.77 -23.81 17.98
C HIS A 48 6.32 -22.54 17.27
N MET A 49 6.40 -21.40 17.97
CA MET A 49 6.86 -20.14 17.37
C MET A 49 8.24 -19.76 17.92
N THR A 50 9.16 -19.44 17.00
CA THR A 50 10.48 -18.91 17.38
C THR A 50 10.34 -17.44 17.84
N MET A 51 11.31 -16.98 18.66
CA MET A 51 11.38 -15.56 19.06
C MET A 51 11.44 -14.63 17.83
N GLN A 52 12.15 -15.03 16.79
CA GLN A 52 12.23 -14.29 15.53
C GLN A 52 10.86 -14.19 14.83
N GLY A 53 10.12 -15.29 14.77
CA GLY A 53 8.77 -15.32 14.22
C GLY A 53 7.80 -14.43 14.99
N LYS A 54 7.90 -14.41 16.31
CA LYS A 54 7.10 -13.54 17.18
C LYS A 54 7.39 -12.06 16.92
N SER A 55 8.68 -11.69 16.85
CA SER A 55 9.09 -10.32 16.54
C SER A 55 8.57 -9.88 15.17
N ALA A 56 8.69 -10.74 14.16
CA ALA A 56 8.18 -10.47 12.82
C ALA A 56 6.66 -10.29 12.81
N LEU A 57 5.90 -11.13 13.54
CA LEU A 57 4.45 -11.00 13.64
C LEU A 57 4.01 -9.70 14.33
N ALA A 58 4.70 -9.32 15.41
CA ALA A 58 4.40 -8.08 16.12
C ALA A 58 4.64 -6.85 15.26
N ILE A 59 5.74 -6.82 14.50
CA ILE A 59 6.07 -5.73 13.59
C ILE A 59 5.10 -5.72 12.41
N PHE A 60 4.77 -6.87 11.85
CA PHE A 60 3.78 -6.97 10.78
C PHE A 60 2.42 -6.41 11.21
N GLY A 61 1.93 -6.79 12.41
CA GLY A 61 0.69 -6.27 12.95
C GLY A 61 0.70 -4.75 13.12
N MET A 62 1.81 -4.19 13.60
CA MET A 62 2.00 -2.75 13.73
C MET A 62 1.97 -2.04 12.37
N VAL A 63 2.76 -2.52 11.40
CA VAL A 63 2.83 -1.94 10.05
C VAL A 63 1.50 -2.05 9.34
N PHE A 64 0.78 -3.17 9.51
CA PHE A 64 -0.55 -3.36 8.93
C PHE A 64 -1.55 -2.31 9.46
N VAL A 65 -1.57 -2.05 10.76
CA VAL A 65 -2.41 -1.00 11.35
C VAL A 65 -2.03 0.38 10.81
N LEU A 66 -0.74 0.67 10.66
CA LEU A 66 -0.26 1.93 10.09
C LEU A 66 -0.71 2.09 8.63
N TRP A 67 -0.76 1.04 7.83
CA TRP A 67 -1.23 1.07 6.45
C TRP A 67 -2.74 1.29 6.37
N VAL A 68 -3.52 0.58 7.18
CA VAL A 68 -4.98 0.72 7.20
C VAL A 68 -5.39 2.11 7.69
N SER A 69 -4.73 2.63 8.73
CA SER A 69 -5.02 3.96 9.28
C SER A 69 -4.46 5.11 8.44
N GLN A 70 -3.56 4.81 7.49
CA GLN A 70 -2.81 5.82 6.71
C GLN A 70 -2.18 6.91 7.60
N ALA A 71 -1.77 6.53 8.79
CA ALA A 71 -1.23 7.44 9.81
C ALA A 71 0.07 8.10 9.35
N ILE A 72 0.92 7.31 8.70
CA ILE A 72 2.17 7.75 8.07
C ILE A 72 2.23 7.23 6.62
N PRO A 73 3.05 7.86 5.75
CA PRO A 73 3.24 7.38 4.38
C PRO A 73 3.69 5.91 4.34
N THR A 74 3.18 5.14 3.39
CA THR A 74 3.42 3.69 3.26
C THR A 74 4.91 3.34 3.20
N TYR A 75 5.71 4.13 2.48
CA TYR A 75 7.16 3.93 2.41
C TYR A 75 7.86 4.13 3.77
N ALA A 76 7.40 5.10 4.57
CA ALA A 76 7.97 5.35 5.88
C ALA A 76 7.64 4.24 6.88
N SER A 77 6.40 3.71 6.86
CA SER A 77 6.02 2.56 7.70
C SER A 77 6.76 1.28 7.29
N ALA A 78 7.03 1.08 6.00
CA ALA A 78 7.82 -0.06 5.53
C ALA A 78 9.28 0.02 6.03
N LEU A 79 9.92 1.18 5.90
CA LEU A 79 11.28 1.41 6.42
C LEU A 79 11.33 1.25 7.94
N LEU A 80 10.35 1.79 8.66
CA LEU A 80 10.23 1.63 10.10
C LEU A 80 10.15 0.14 10.49
N GLY A 81 9.33 -0.65 9.78
CA GLY A 81 9.21 -2.08 9.98
C GLY A 81 10.55 -2.81 9.79
N MET A 82 11.31 -2.47 8.75
CA MET A 82 12.64 -3.04 8.50
C MET A 82 13.64 -2.71 9.63
N VAL A 83 13.67 -1.46 10.07
CA VAL A 83 14.52 -1.03 11.19
C VAL A 83 14.16 -1.79 12.46
N LEU A 84 12.87 -1.90 12.79
CA LEU A 84 12.40 -2.63 13.97
C LEU A 84 12.71 -4.12 13.91
N LEU A 85 12.67 -4.76 12.73
CA LEU A 85 13.08 -6.16 12.56
C LEU A 85 14.52 -6.40 13.01
N VAL A 86 15.42 -5.48 12.70
CA VAL A 86 16.82 -5.56 13.14
C VAL A 86 16.92 -5.31 14.65
N PHE A 87 16.28 -4.25 15.16
CA PHE A 87 16.36 -3.90 16.59
C PHE A 87 15.73 -4.95 17.51
N THR A 88 14.68 -5.62 17.10
CA THR A 88 14.03 -6.69 17.89
C THR A 88 14.73 -8.04 17.75
N GLY A 89 15.79 -8.14 16.96
CA GLY A 89 16.50 -9.39 16.71
C GLY A 89 15.69 -10.39 15.86
N GLY A 90 14.63 -9.91 15.18
CA GLY A 90 13.86 -10.74 14.25
C GLY A 90 14.66 -11.16 13.03
N TRP A 91 15.49 -10.25 12.52
CA TRP A 91 16.41 -10.49 11.43
C TRP A 91 17.74 -9.79 11.68
N THR A 92 18.82 -10.33 11.09
CA THR A 92 20.11 -9.64 11.09
C THR A 92 20.10 -8.47 10.11
N GLN A 93 20.93 -7.46 10.36
CA GLN A 93 21.07 -6.33 9.45
C GLN A 93 21.45 -6.77 8.02
N LYS A 94 22.32 -7.79 7.90
CA LYS A 94 22.75 -8.34 6.61
C LYS A 94 21.58 -8.96 5.83
N GLU A 95 20.74 -9.75 6.51
CA GLU A 95 19.55 -10.37 5.90
C GLU A 95 18.51 -9.33 5.49
N THR A 96 18.29 -8.31 6.33
CA THR A 96 17.35 -7.23 6.04
C THR A 96 17.78 -6.42 4.82
N LEU A 97 19.07 -6.09 4.70
CA LEU A 97 19.60 -5.37 3.55
C LEU A 97 19.67 -6.24 2.29
N ALA A 98 19.89 -7.56 2.44
CA ALA A 98 19.92 -8.49 1.31
C ALA A 98 18.57 -8.58 0.56
N VAL A 99 17.46 -8.20 1.20
CA VAL A 99 16.15 -8.12 0.52
C VAL A 99 16.18 -7.18 -0.68
N PHE A 100 16.91 -6.05 -0.60
CA PHE A 100 17.01 -5.10 -1.71
C PHE A 100 17.79 -5.65 -2.92
N GLY A 101 18.62 -6.66 -2.72
CA GLY A 101 19.36 -7.34 -3.79
C GLY A 101 18.55 -8.43 -4.51
N ARG A 102 17.32 -8.69 -4.12
CA ARG A 102 16.49 -9.72 -4.75
C ARG A 102 16.00 -9.29 -6.12
N ASP A 103 16.01 -10.23 -7.07
CA ASP A 103 15.56 -10.01 -8.46
C ASP A 103 14.14 -9.40 -8.54
N VAL A 104 13.24 -9.84 -7.66
CA VAL A 104 11.87 -9.34 -7.59
C VAL A 104 11.81 -7.82 -7.35
N ILE A 105 12.71 -7.27 -6.53
CA ILE A 105 12.75 -5.82 -6.25
C ILE A 105 13.15 -5.05 -7.51
N TRP A 106 14.16 -5.53 -8.23
CA TRP A 106 14.63 -4.92 -9.47
C TRP A 106 13.60 -5.04 -10.60
N LEU A 107 12.89 -6.18 -10.65
CA LEU A 107 11.78 -6.38 -11.59
C LEU A 107 10.64 -5.37 -11.31
N MET A 108 10.23 -5.22 -10.05
CA MET A 108 9.21 -4.24 -9.68
C MET A 108 9.65 -2.79 -9.97
N LEU A 109 10.91 -2.45 -9.69
CA LEU A 109 11.45 -1.12 -9.97
C LEU A 109 11.40 -0.83 -11.48
N SER A 110 11.84 -1.78 -12.30
CA SER A 110 11.79 -1.68 -13.76
C SER A 110 10.37 -1.51 -14.28
N ALA A 111 9.42 -2.28 -13.74
CA ALA A 111 8.00 -2.16 -14.08
C ALA A 111 7.43 -0.78 -13.73
N PHE A 112 7.78 -0.21 -12.58
CA PHE A 112 7.36 1.15 -12.19
C PHE A 112 7.94 2.22 -13.12
N ILE A 113 9.20 2.09 -13.53
CA ILE A 113 9.84 3.03 -14.48
C ILE A 113 9.11 2.98 -15.82
N ILE A 114 8.85 1.78 -16.35
CA ILE A 114 8.13 1.59 -17.61
C ILE A 114 6.70 2.17 -17.50
N THR A 115 5.98 1.85 -16.45
CA THR A 115 4.62 2.34 -16.20
C THR A 115 4.58 3.87 -16.12
N SER A 116 5.52 4.49 -15.42
CA SER A 116 5.64 5.95 -15.34
C SER A 116 5.91 6.59 -16.71
N GLY A 117 6.74 5.95 -17.53
CA GLY A 117 6.98 6.37 -18.92
C GLY A 117 5.72 6.26 -19.77
N MET A 118 4.97 5.18 -19.66
CA MET A 118 3.70 4.97 -20.38
C MET A 118 2.63 6.00 -19.96
N GLU A 119 2.56 6.33 -18.70
CA GLU A 119 1.62 7.32 -18.16
C GLU A 119 1.95 8.72 -18.67
N LYS A 120 3.22 9.15 -18.57
CA LYS A 120 3.68 10.46 -19.05
C LYS A 120 3.55 10.64 -20.57
N SER A 121 3.76 9.58 -21.35
CA SER A 121 3.61 9.62 -22.82
C SER A 121 2.15 9.61 -23.29
N GLY A 122 1.20 9.37 -22.37
CA GLY A 122 -0.21 9.19 -22.69
C GLY A 122 -0.52 7.88 -23.43
N PHE A 123 0.47 6.98 -23.53
CA PHE A 123 0.33 5.70 -24.21
C PHE A 123 -0.75 4.83 -23.58
N ALA A 124 -0.79 4.74 -22.25
CA ALA A 124 -1.81 4.00 -21.51
C ALA A 124 -3.23 4.47 -21.87
N LYS A 125 -3.46 5.79 -21.97
CA LYS A 125 -4.75 6.36 -22.38
C LYS A 125 -5.11 6.00 -23.82
N ARG A 126 -4.16 6.06 -24.75
CA ARG A 126 -4.38 5.69 -26.17
C ARG A 126 -4.72 4.22 -26.30
N MET A 127 -4.01 3.34 -25.60
CA MET A 127 -4.29 1.91 -25.58
C MET A 127 -5.68 1.61 -24.99
N ALA A 128 -6.04 2.24 -23.89
CA ALA A 128 -7.37 2.07 -23.29
C ALA A 128 -8.50 2.49 -24.26
N LEU A 129 -8.35 3.65 -24.92
CA LEU A 129 -9.31 4.14 -25.91
C LEU A 129 -9.39 3.21 -27.12
N PHE A 130 -8.27 2.70 -27.61
CA PHE A 130 -8.23 1.73 -28.71
C PHE A 130 -8.97 0.45 -28.36
N ILE A 131 -8.76 -0.11 -27.16
CA ILE A 131 -9.46 -1.30 -26.68
C ILE A 131 -10.97 -1.04 -26.58
N VAL A 132 -11.37 0.08 -25.96
CA VAL A 132 -12.78 0.44 -25.82
C VAL A 132 -13.45 0.65 -27.18
N SER A 133 -12.77 1.31 -28.13
CA SER A 133 -13.32 1.54 -29.48
C SER A 133 -13.54 0.23 -30.27
N LYS A 134 -12.67 -0.75 -30.07
CA LYS A 134 -12.70 -2.00 -30.83
C LYS A 134 -13.61 -3.07 -30.18
N PHE A 135 -13.73 -3.10 -28.87
CA PHE A 135 -14.51 -4.10 -28.12
C PHE A 135 -15.88 -3.59 -27.62
N GLY A 136 -16.21 -2.34 -27.89
CA GLY A 136 -17.50 -1.72 -27.61
C GLY A 136 -17.61 -1.08 -26.23
N THR A 137 -18.61 -0.19 -26.10
CA THR A 137 -18.83 0.70 -24.95
C THR A 137 -19.50 0.05 -23.74
N THR A 138 -19.85 -1.26 -23.82
CA THR A 138 -20.49 -1.95 -22.70
C THR A 138 -19.47 -2.39 -21.67
N ALA A 139 -19.62 -1.97 -20.41
CA ALA A 139 -18.72 -2.30 -19.29
C ALA A 139 -18.39 -3.80 -19.20
N ARG A 140 -19.36 -4.67 -19.45
CA ARG A 140 -19.17 -6.13 -19.44
C ARG A 140 -18.19 -6.60 -20.53
N LYS A 141 -18.29 -6.07 -21.75
CA LYS A 141 -17.37 -6.43 -22.86
C LYS A 141 -15.96 -5.91 -22.59
N ALA A 142 -15.83 -4.71 -22.04
CA ALA A 142 -14.53 -4.13 -21.65
C ALA A 142 -13.84 -4.96 -20.55
N LEU A 143 -14.57 -5.42 -19.54
CA LEU A 143 -14.03 -6.28 -18.49
C LEU A 143 -13.57 -7.63 -19.03
N ILE A 144 -14.34 -8.25 -19.94
CA ILE A 144 -13.95 -9.51 -20.58
C ILE A 144 -12.69 -9.32 -21.43
N ALA A 145 -12.61 -8.24 -22.22
CA ALA A 145 -11.44 -7.94 -23.04
C ALA A 145 -10.17 -7.72 -22.19
N LEU A 146 -10.27 -6.99 -21.08
CA LEU A 146 -9.17 -6.81 -20.13
C LEU A 146 -8.75 -8.14 -19.48
N GLY A 147 -9.71 -9.00 -19.13
CA GLY A 147 -9.43 -10.34 -18.60
C GLY A 147 -8.67 -11.20 -19.60
N VAL A 148 -9.12 -11.23 -20.86
CA VAL A 148 -8.45 -11.99 -21.93
C VAL A 148 -7.03 -11.48 -22.18
N VAL A 149 -6.84 -10.16 -22.25
CA VAL A 149 -5.49 -9.57 -22.42
C VAL A 149 -4.57 -9.92 -21.24
N ASN A 150 -5.07 -9.88 -20.01
CA ASN A 150 -4.29 -10.28 -18.82
C ASN A 150 -3.87 -11.76 -18.87
N VAL A 151 -4.79 -12.65 -19.26
CA VAL A 151 -4.50 -14.08 -19.40
C VAL A 151 -3.47 -14.33 -20.50
N LEU A 152 -3.60 -13.66 -21.65
CA LEU A 152 -2.62 -13.78 -22.74
C LEU A 152 -1.24 -13.27 -22.34
N LEU A 153 -1.17 -12.14 -21.65
CA LEU A 153 0.09 -11.60 -21.14
C LEU A 153 0.74 -12.54 -20.11
N ALA A 154 -0.04 -13.12 -19.22
CA ALA A 154 0.47 -14.09 -18.23
C ALA A 154 0.99 -15.40 -18.87
N PHE A 155 0.55 -15.75 -20.10
CA PHE A 155 1.06 -16.90 -20.84
C PHE A 155 2.38 -16.62 -21.58
N ILE A 156 2.67 -15.35 -21.86
CA ILE A 156 3.88 -14.92 -22.62
C ILE A 156 5.02 -14.62 -21.67
N VAL A 157 4.74 -14.25 -20.42
CA VAL A 157 5.71 -13.90 -19.37
C VAL A 157 5.95 -15.08 -18.43
#